data_da3c3f656604518eefeb223ba814a0a4
#
_entry.id   da3c3f656604518eefeb223ba814a0a4
#
_cell.length_a   1.000
_cell.length_b   1.000
_cell.length_c   1.000
_cell.angle_alpha   90.00
_cell.angle_beta   90.00
_cell.angle_gamma   90.00
#
_symmetry.space_group_name_H-M   'P 1'
#
loop_
_entity.id
_entity.type
_entity.pdbx_description
1 polymer ?
#
loop_
_entity_poly.entity_id
_entity_poly.type
_entity_poly.pdbx_seq_one_letter_code
_entity_poly.pdbx_strand_id
1 'polypeptide(L)'
;MTSRKPPGLRLFGGASSLRTYQTLVLVLTFFAYTCFHMTRKITSIVKSALDPQTKVGFSHWGRLHASNALNIGWLPFNTVDGSALLGEIDVAFLAVYSIGMFFAGHIGDRMDLRIFLTIGMIGTAVFTTLFGAGYWLNVHSFYYFLVIQMISGLFQSIGWPSVVAVVGNWFGKSKRGLIMGIWNAHTSIGNIAGSLLAAFLLKFGWGWSFAIPSLIMALVGLMVYIFLPVNPEVMEIDIDSGEFNCEKDTVKEPLLEPGQEVKHKAVGFLEAWRIPGVAPFALCLFFSKLVAYTFLYWLPFYISHTRKSSYSTFKSV
;
A
#
# COMPACT_ATOMS: atom_id res chain seq x y z
N MET A 1 -7.67 -14.41 -20.44
CA MET A 1 -6.64 -15.44 -20.13
C MET A 1 -7.15 -16.31 -19.01
N THR A 2 -7.19 -17.62 -19.22
CA THR A 2 -7.63 -18.57 -18.17
C THR A 2 -6.62 -18.57 -17.02
N SER A 3 -7.03 -18.10 -15.85
CA SER A 3 -6.23 -18.20 -14.62
C SER A 3 -5.95 -19.68 -14.34
N ARG A 4 -4.69 -20.03 -14.02
CA ARG A 4 -4.29 -21.41 -13.71
C ARG A 4 -4.41 -21.67 -12.22
N LYS A 5 -4.70 -22.91 -11.81
CA LYS A 5 -4.68 -23.31 -10.39
C LYS A 5 -3.35 -22.89 -9.74
N PRO A 6 -3.37 -22.33 -8.52
CA PRO A 6 -2.16 -21.94 -7.78
C PRO A 6 -1.21 -23.13 -7.60
N PRO A 7 0.13 -22.94 -7.69
CA PRO A 7 1.09 -24.03 -7.58
C PRO A 7 0.97 -24.84 -6.29
N GLY A 8 0.81 -24.16 -5.15
CA GLY A 8 0.66 -24.85 -3.84
C GLY A 8 -0.63 -25.65 -3.73
N LEU A 9 -1.74 -25.14 -4.26
CA LEU A 9 -3.01 -25.86 -4.22
C LEU A 9 -3.06 -27.06 -5.19
N ARG A 10 -2.16 -27.11 -6.17
CA ARG A 10 -1.98 -28.33 -7.00
C ARG A 10 -1.29 -29.45 -6.24
N LEU A 11 -0.35 -29.12 -5.35
CA LEU A 11 0.44 -30.09 -4.58
C LEU A 11 -0.35 -30.64 -3.38
N PHE A 12 -1.16 -29.80 -2.74
CA PHE A 12 -1.95 -30.18 -1.55
C PHE A 12 -3.38 -30.62 -1.89
N GLY A 13 -3.63 -31.09 -3.12
CA GLY A 13 -4.90 -31.41 -3.73
C GLY A 13 -5.85 -32.19 -2.82
N GLY A 14 -6.81 -31.49 -2.23
CA GLY A 14 -8.01 -32.00 -1.61
C GLY A 14 -9.20 -31.16 -2.05
N ALA A 15 -10.36 -31.75 -2.26
CA ALA A 15 -11.61 -31.03 -2.48
C ALA A 15 -11.94 -30.26 -1.20
N SER A 16 -11.49 -28.98 -1.15
CA SER A 16 -11.83 -28.09 -0.04
C SER A 16 -13.16 -27.40 -0.31
N SER A 17 -13.91 -27.11 0.75
CA SER A 17 -15.21 -26.44 0.61
C SER A 17 -15.03 -25.00 0.09
N LEU A 18 -16.08 -24.46 -0.53
CA LEU A 18 -16.12 -23.05 -0.97
C LEU A 18 -15.73 -22.08 0.15
N ARG A 19 -16.22 -22.32 1.37
CA ARG A 19 -15.91 -21.50 2.55
C ARG A 19 -14.42 -21.50 2.90
N THR A 20 -13.74 -22.63 2.74
CA THR A 20 -12.29 -22.73 2.99
C THR A 20 -11.52 -21.83 2.02
N TYR A 21 -11.85 -21.86 0.74
CA TYR A 21 -11.20 -21.00 -0.25
C TYR A 21 -11.54 -19.51 -0.06
N GLN A 22 -12.79 -19.19 0.28
CA GLN A 22 -13.18 -17.82 0.62
C GLN A 22 -12.38 -17.29 1.81
N THR A 23 -12.21 -18.10 2.86
CA THR A 23 -11.39 -17.75 4.03
C THR A 23 -9.93 -17.59 3.63
N LEU A 24 -9.37 -18.49 2.84
CA LEU A 24 -7.99 -18.40 2.34
C LEU A 24 -7.76 -17.11 1.55
N VAL A 25 -8.67 -16.77 0.65
CA VAL A 25 -8.60 -15.52 -0.15
C VAL A 25 -8.65 -14.30 0.75
N LEU A 26 -9.58 -14.24 1.71
CA LEU A 26 -9.67 -13.10 2.64
C LEU A 26 -8.39 -12.95 3.47
N VAL A 27 -7.87 -14.04 4.01
CA VAL A 27 -6.66 -14.02 4.84
C VAL A 27 -5.45 -13.60 4.03
N LEU A 28 -5.22 -14.20 2.86
CA LEU A 28 -4.08 -13.85 2.01
C LEU A 28 -4.14 -12.40 1.51
N THR A 29 -5.30 -11.95 1.04
CA THR A 29 -5.47 -10.58 0.56
C THR A 29 -5.39 -9.57 1.70
N PHE A 30 -5.87 -9.91 2.90
CA PHE A 30 -5.75 -9.11 4.11
C PHE A 30 -4.27 -8.90 4.49
N PHE A 31 -3.48 -9.97 4.56
CA PHE A 31 -2.06 -9.86 4.87
C PHE A 31 -1.28 -9.16 3.75
N ALA A 32 -1.59 -9.43 2.48
CA ALA A 32 -0.99 -8.74 1.36
C ALA A 32 -1.17 -7.23 1.48
N TYR A 33 -2.40 -6.78 1.75
CA TYR A 33 -2.68 -5.36 1.83
C TYR A 33 -2.21 -4.71 3.14
N THR A 34 -2.17 -5.47 4.23
CA THR A 34 -1.49 -5.09 5.48
C THR A 34 -0.02 -4.75 5.23
N CYS A 35 0.69 -5.56 4.43
CA CYS A 35 2.09 -5.32 4.07
C CYS A 35 2.27 -4.06 3.22
N PHE A 36 1.37 -3.76 2.28
CA PHE A 36 1.40 -2.50 1.53
C PHE A 36 1.28 -1.27 2.45
N HIS A 37 0.37 -1.30 3.42
CA HIS A 37 0.24 -0.22 4.40
C HIS A 37 1.42 -0.15 5.35
N MET A 38 1.93 -1.30 5.78
CA MET A 38 3.11 -1.40 6.65
C MET A 38 4.33 -0.73 5.99
N THR A 39 4.65 -1.08 4.75
CA THR A 39 5.81 -0.52 4.03
C THR A 39 5.64 0.98 3.73
N ARG A 40 4.43 1.43 3.44
CA ARG A 40 4.12 2.85 3.21
C ARG A 40 4.31 3.69 4.46
N LYS A 41 4.02 3.15 5.65
CA LYS A 41 4.09 3.90 6.91
C LYS A 41 5.52 4.16 7.40
N ILE A 42 6.51 3.40 6.94
CA ILE A 42 7.91 3.49 7.40
C ILE A 42 8.48 4.90 7.20
N THR A 43 8.28 5.50 6.03
CA THR A 43 8.81 6.82 5.69
C THR A 43 8.40 7.88 6.71
N SER A 44 7.15 7.83 7.19
CA SER A 44 6.61 8.74 8.20
C SER A 44 7.37 8.68 9.54
N ILE A 45 7.89 7.52 9.91
CA ILE A 45 8.64 7.33 11.17
C ILE A 45 10.12 7.70 10.99
N VAL A 46 10.69 7.29 9.87
CA VAL A 46 12.12 7.47 9.60
C VAL A 46 12.48 8.94 9.30
N LYS A 47 11.53 9.76 8.85
CA LYS A 47 11.75 11.21 8.62
C LYS A 47 12.43 11.91 9.81
N SER A 48 12.02 11.59 11.03
CA SER A 48 12.59 12.18 12.25
C SER A 48 14.05 11.78 12.51
N ALA A 49 14.51 10.70 11.88
CA ALA A 49 15.90 10.28 11.94
C ALA A 49 16.74 10.86 10.79
N LEU A 50 16.12 11.05 9.62
CA LEU A 50 16.76 11.66 8.45
C LEU A 50 16.95 13.18 8.63
N ASP A 51 15.91 13.86 9.14
CA ASP A 51 15.90 15.29 9.47
C ASP A 51 15.56 15.50 10.95
N PRO A 52 16.54 15.43 11.86
CA PRO A 52 16.30 15.64 13.28
C PRO A 52 16.02 17.11 13.64
N GLN A 53 16.10 18.06 12.69
CA GLN A 53 15.97 19.50 12.89
C GLN A 53 16.61 19.95 14.22
N THR A 54 17.84 19.60 14.42
CA THR A 54 18.60 20.21 15.49
C THR A 54 18.77 21.68 15.08
N LYS A 55 17.93 22.57 15.65
CA LYS A 55 18.29 23.99 15.67
C LYS A 55 19.64 24.01 16.34
N VAL A 56 20.71 24.07 15.55
CA VAL A 56 21.98 24.53 16.00
C VAL A 56 21.74 26.02 16.32
N GLY A 57 21.22 26.26 17.51
CA GLY A 57 21.31 27.57 18.09
C GLY A 57 22.81 27.87 18.09
N PHE A 58 23.21 28.87 17.33
CA PHE A 58 24.53 29.45 17.42
C PHE A 58 24.70 30.01 18.84
N SER A 59 24.81 29.15 19.82
CA SER A 59 25.35 29.51 21.10
C SER A 59 26.85 29.26 21.02
N HIS A 60 27.60 30.35 20.99
CA HIS A 60 29.05 30.46 20.87
C HIS A 60 29.84 29.72 21.97
N TRP A 61 29.20 28.86 22.77
CA TRP A 61 29.76 28.19 23.97
C TRP A 61 29.54 26.67 24.02
N GLY A 62 29.51 25.97 22.93
CA GLY A 62 29.18 24.51 22.93
C GLY A 62 30.11 23.63 22.10
N ARG A 63 31.41 23.93 22.00
CA ARG A 63 32.36 23.10 21.20
C ARG A 63 32.88 21.86 21.93
N LEU A 64 32.30 21.44 23.03
CA LEU A 64 32.89 20.42 23.91
C LEU A 64 31.99 19.25 24.35
N HIS A 65 30.95 18.89 23.65
CA HIS A 65 30.29 17.57 23.84
C HIS A 65 29.56 17.11 22.56
N ALA A 66 30.34 16.88 21.50
CA ALA A 66 29.87 16.13 20.34
C ALA A 66 30.02 14.61 20.61
N SER A 67 29.29 14.11 21.59
CA SER A 67 29.21 12.67 21.81
C SER A 67 27.79 12.17 21.63
N ASN A 68 27.29 12.20 20.39
CA ASN A 68 26.25 11.28 19.93
C ASN A 68 26.03 11.51 18.42
N ALA A 69 26.71 10.70 17.62
CA ALA A 69 26.57 10.63 16.17
C ALA A 69 25.11 10.35 15.67
N LEU A 70 24.21 10.05 16.59
CA LEU A 70 22.78 9.78 16.34
C LEU A 70 21.92 11.03 16.08
N ASN A 71 22.46 12.24 16.27
CA ASN A 71 21.71 13.51 16.13
C ASN A 71 22.10 14.33 14.91
N ILE A 72 22.94 13.81 14.02
CA ILE A 72 23.45 14.57 12.86
C ILE A 72 22.47 14.52 11.68
N GLY A 73 21.52 13.58 11.66
CA GLY A 73 20.65 13.35 10.51
C GLY A 73 21.38 12.71 9.33
N TRP A 74 20.76 12.74 8.17
CA TRP A 74 21.29 12.12 6.95
C TRP A 74 21.27 13.12 5.79
N LEU A 75 22.42 13.38 5.16
CA LEU A 75 22.47 14.19 3.95
C LEU A 75 21.68 13.52 2.81
N PRO A 76 20.91 14.27 2.03
CA PRO A 76 20.75 15.74 2.02
C PRO A 76 19.63 16.26 2.95
N PHE A 77 18.99 15.41 3.74
CA PHE A 77 17.77 15.73 4.50
C PHE A 77 18.02 16.49 5.80
N ASN A 78 19.24 16.55 6.28
CA ASN A 78 19.61 17.30 7.50
C ASN A 78 19.98 18.77 7.22
N THR A 79 19.57 19.32 6.08
CA THR A 79 19.78 20.72 5.68
C THR A 79 18.57 21.57 6.04
N VAL A 80 18.67 22.89 5.83
CA VAL A 80 17.57 23.85 6.05
C VAL A 80 16.32 23.45 5.24
N ASP A 81 16.51 22.90 4.04
CA ASP A 81 15.46 22.46 3.14
C ASP A 81 15.10 20.97 3.30
N GLY A 82 15.65 20.29 4.30
CA GLY A 82 15.50 18.85 4.47
C GLY A 82 14.06 18.38 4.55
N SER A 83 13.22 19.10 5.27
CA SER A 83 11.78 18.79 5.36
C SER A 83 11.06 19.00 4.03
N ALA A 84 11.45 19.98 3.21
CA ALA A 84 10.90 20.19 1.88
C ALA A 84 11.29 19.04 0.95
N LEU A 85 12.56 18.62 0.95
CA LEU A 85 13.04 17.47 0.16
C LEU A 85 12.31 16.17 0.54
N LEU A 86 12.06 15.91 1.82
CA LEU A 86 11.27 14.78 2.28
C LEU A 86 9.81 14.88 1.83
N GLY A 87 9.26 16.09 1.76
CA GLY A 87 7.95 16.37 1.20
C GLY A 87 7.87 16.10 -0.30
N GLU A 88 8.88 16.50 -1.06
CA GLU A 88 8.96 16.21 -2.50
C GLU A 88 8.97 14.71 -2.80
N ILE A 89 9.69 13.91 -2.01
CA ILE A 89 9.69 12.45 -2.12
C ILE A 89 8.29 11.87 -1.90
N ASP A 90 7.55 12.34 -0.89
CA ASP A 90 6.19 11.89 -0.64
C ASP A 90 5.23 12.25 -1.77
N VAL A 91 5.32 13.50 -2.27
CA VAL A 91 4.49 13.98 -3.37
C VAL A 91 4.78 13.20 -4.65
N ALA A 92 6.06 12.97 -4.96
CA ALA A 92 6.47 12.18 -6.13
C ALA A 92 5.95 10.74 -6.05
N PHE A 93 6.08 10.11 -4.88
CA PHE A 93 5.51 8.78 -4.63
C PHE A 93 4.00 8.75 -4.88
N LEU A 94 3.25 9.67 -4.27
CA LEU A 94 1.79 9.72 -4.40
C LEU A 94 1.34 10.04 -5.82
N ALA A 95 2.06 10.91 -6.54
CA ALA A 95 1.76 11.25 -7.93
C ALA A 95 1.91 10.02 -8.83
N VAL A 96 3.06 9.34 -8.77
CA VAL A 96 3.31 8.13 -9.56
C VAL A 96 2.36 6.99 -9.17
N TYR A 97 2.09 6.81 -7.86
CA TYR A 97 1.10 5.86 -7.36
C TYR A 97 -0.30 6.12 -7.94
N SER A 98 -0.74 7.38 -7.98
CA SER A 98 -2.08 7.74 -8.49
C SER A 98 -2.19 7.50 -9.99
N ILE A 99 -1.17 7.89 -10.75
CA ILE A 99 -1.12 7.65 -12.20
C ILE A 99 -1.05 6.14 -12.48
N GLY A 100 -0.18 5.44 -11.76
CA GLY A 100 -0.01 4.00 -11.88
C GLY A 100 -1.30 3.23 -11.58
N MET A 101 -2.08 3.65 -10.58
CA MET A 101 -3.35 3.01 -10.22
C MET A 101 -4.39 3.08 -11.35
N PHE A 102 -4.41 4.18 -12.10
CA PHE A 102 -5.28 4.31 -13.27
C PHE A 102 -4.97 3.25 -14.34
N PHE A 103 -3.69 3.04 -14.63
CA PHE A 103 -3.28 2.02 -15.61
C PHE A 103 -3.34 0.60 -15.04
N ALA A 104 -3.07 0.43 -13.75
CA ALA A 104 -3.04 -0.88 -13.10
C ALA A 104 -4.39 -1.61 -13.19
N GLY A 105 -5.52 -0.90 -13.13
CA GLY A 105 -6.84 -1.49 -13.35
C GLY A 105 -6.96 -2.13 -14.74
N HIS A 106 -6.62 -1.38 -15.78
CA HIS A 106 -6.70 -1.86 -17.17
C HIS A 106 -5.72 -3.01 -17.47
N ILE A 107 -4.55 -3.00 -16.85
CA ILE A 107 -3.56 -4.07 -17.01
C ILE A 107 -4.04 -5.31 -16.25
N GLY A 108 -4.57 -5.13 -15.04
CA GLY A 108 -5.09 -6.22 -14.20
C GLY A 108 -6.22 -7.01 -14.88
N ASP A 109 -7.09 -6.33 -15.65
CA ASP A 109 -8.16 -6.98 -16.43
C ASP A 109 -7.63 -7.91 -17.54
N ARG A 110 -6.37 -7.73 -17.94
CA ARG A 110 -5.74 -8.50 -19.04
C ARG A 110 -4.74 -9.54 -18.56
N MET A 111 -4.34 -9.50 -17.30
CA MET A 111 -3.34 -10.39 -16.70
C MET A 111 -3.96 -11.31 -15.65
N ASP A 112 -3.26 -12.38 -15.30
CA ASP A 112 -3.58 -13.17 -14.11
C ASP A 112 -3.32 -12.30 -12.86
N LEU A 113 -4.40 -11.96 -12.13
CA LEU A 113 -4.34 -11.07 -10.97
C LEU A 113 -3.40 -11.56 -9.87
N ARG A 114 -3.20 -12.88 -9.75
CA ARG A 114 -2.24 -13.48 -8.81
C ARG A 114 -0.82 -13.08 -9.16
N ILE A 115 -0.42 -13.25 -10.43
CA ILE A 115 0.92 -12.89 -10.91
C ILE A 115 1.08 -11.37 -10.83
N PHE A 116 0.07 -10.61 -11.22
CA PHE A 116 0.11 -9.16 -11.22
C PHE A 116 0.29 -8.60 -9.80
N LEU A 117 -0.50 -9.10 -8.84
CA LEU A 117 -0.36 -8.72 -7.42
C LEU A 117 1.02 -9.12 -6.86
N THR A 118 1.52 -10.30 -7.21
CA THR A 118 2.86 -10.75 -6.79
C THR A 118 3.95 -9.83 -7.32
N ILE A 119 3.89 -9.43 -8.60
CA ILE A 119 4.83 -8.46 -9.19
C ILE A 119 4.77 -7.14 -8.42
N GLY A 120 3.58 -6.64 -8.09
CA GLY A 120 3.40 -5.43 -7.29
C GLY A 120 4.06 -5.55 -5.91
N MET A 121 3.87 -6.67 -5.21
CA MET A 121 4.44 -6.91 -3.89
C MET A 121 5.96 -7.05 -3.91
N ILE A 122 6.49 -7.89 -4.80
CA ILE A 122 7.94 -8.11 -4.92
C ILE A 122 8.64 -6.83 -5.40
N GLY A 123 8.09 -6.15 -6.41
CA GLY A 123 8.63 -4.87 -6.87
C GLY A 123 8.68 -3.82 -5.76
N THR A 124 7.59 -3.66 -5.02
CA THR A 124 7.58 -2.77 -3.85
C THR A 124 8.62 -3.17 -2.81
N ALA A 125 8.72 -4.46 -2.48
CA ALA A 125 9.70 -4.96 -1.52
C ALA A 125 11.14 -4.65 -1.95
N VAL A 126 11.48 -4.88 -3.22
CA VAL A 126 12.80 -4.57 -3.78
C VAL A 126 13.12 -3.09 -3.68
N PHE A 127 12.24 -2.21 -4.17
CA PHE A 127 12.51 -0.76 -4.18
C PHE A 127 12.46 -0.15 -2.78
N THR A 128 11.62 -0.65 -1.87
CA THR A 128 11.66 -0.23 -0.47
C THR A 128 12.94 -0.68 0.22
N THR A 129 13.44 -1.88 -0.08
CA THR A 129 14.75 -2.35 0.42
C THR A 129 15.88 -1.50 -0.15
N LEU A 130 15.84 -1.15 -1.44
CA LEU A 130 16.84 -0.27 -2.06
C LEU A 130 16.85 1.12 -1.42
N PHE A 131 15.70 1.67 -1.06
CA PHE A 131 15.66 2.92 -0.29
C PHE A 131 16.45 2.77 1.03
N GLY A 132 16.20 1.71 1.78
CA GLY A 132 16.95 1.38 3.00
C GLY A 132 18.43 1.10 2.77
N ALA A 133 18.80 0.52 1.61
CA ALA A 133 20.18 0.21 1.23
C ALA A 133 21.04 1.49 1.12
N GLY A 134 20.43 2.64 0.84
CA GLY A 134 21.11 3.93 0.91
C GLY A 134 21.85 4.19 2.24
N TYR A 135 21.37 3.58 3.32
CA TYR A 135 22.03 3.64 4.63
C TYR A 135 23.39 2.91 4.62
N TRP A 136 23.44 1.66 4.17
CA TRP A 136 24.67 0.87 4.16
C TRP A 136 25.64 1.29 3.05
N LEU A 137 25.09 1.74 1.91
CA LEU A 137 25.85 2.23 0.78
C LEU A 137 26.32 3.69 0.96
N ASN A 138 25.95 4.33 2.07
CA ASN A 138 26.28 5.71 2.39
C ASN A 138 25.90 6.69 1.28
N VAL A 139 24.70 6.52 0.71
CA VAL A 139 24.20 7.35 -0.40
C VAL A 139 23.64 8.67 0.14
N HIS A 140 24.14 9.78 -0.44
CA HIS A 140 23.73 11.13 -0.06
C HIS A 140 23.07 11.91 -1.22
N SER A 141 22.68 11.21 -2.29
CA SER A 141 22.02 11.82 -3.44
C SER A 141 20.51 11.86 -3.25
N PHE A 142 19.91 13.04 -3.30
CA PHE A 142 18.46 13.22 -3.28
C PHE A 142 17.75 12.43 -4.40
N TYR A 143 18.29 12.50 -5.62
CA TYR A 143 17.71 11.85 -6.78
C TYR A 143 17.66 10.32 -6.67
N TYR A 144 18.60 9.72 -5.95
CA TYR A 144 18.56 8.28 -5.65
C TYR A 144 17.29 7.93 -4.88
N PHE A 145 17.02 8.63 -3.78
CA PHE A 145 15.85 8.38 -2.95
C PHE A 145 14.55 8.72 -3.67
N LEU A 146 14.54 9.82 -4.43
CA LEU A 146 13.39 10.26 -5.21
C LEU A 146 12.98 9.20 -6.25
N VAL A 147 13.91 8.76 -7.10
CA VAL A 147 13.64 7.80 -8.19
C VAL A 147 13.20 6.46 -7.62
N ILE A 148 13.87 5.95 -6.60
CA ILE A 148 13.50 4.70 -5.94
C ILE A 148 12.10 4.78 -5.37
N GLN A 149 11.74 5.88 -4.74
CA GLN A 149 10.42 6.04 -4.15
C GLN A 149 9.33 6.17 -5.23
N MET A 150 9.60 6.84 -6.34
CA MET A 150 8.70 6.90 -7.50
C MET A 150 8.42 5.50 -8.06
N ILE A 151 9.47 4.70 -8.28
CA ILE A 151 9.31 3.34 -8.80
C ILE A 151 8.58 2.45 -7.77
N SER A 152 8.88 2.58 -6.49
CA SER A 152 8.13 1.91 -5.42
C SER A 152 6.63 2.26 -5.48
N GLY A 153 6.30 3.55 -5.70
CA GLY A 153 4.93 4.02 -5.87
C GLY A 153 4.22 3.35 -7.05
N LEU A 154 4.92 3.18 -8.17
CA LEU A 154 4.39 2.50 -9.35
C LEU A 154 4.02 1.04 -9.04
N PHE A 155 4.91 0.27 -8.40
CA PHE A 155 4.62 -1.11 -8.01
C PHE A 155 3.51 -1.19 -6.96
N GLN A 156 3.45 -0.26 -6.01
CA GLN A 156 2.39 -0.21 -5.01
C GLN A 156 1.00 0.06 -5.61
N SER A 157 0.94 0.77 -6.73
CA SER A 157 -0.33 1.10 -7.41
C SER A 157 -1.09 -0.14 -7.90
N ILE A 158 -0.39 -1.26 -8.11
CA ILE A 158 -0.95 -2.56 -8.53
C ILE A 158 -1.84 -3.17 -7.45
N GLY A 159 -1.55 -2.90 -6.17
CA GLY A 159 -2.15 -3.60 -5.04
C GLY A 159 -3.68 -3.48 -4.96
N TRP A 160 -4.20 -2.25 -4.94
CA TRP A 160 -5.63 -2.02 -4.71
C TRP A 160 -6.54 -2.61 -5.79
N PRO A 161 -6.34 -2.33 -7.08
CA PRO A 161 -7.18 -2.90 -8.13
C PRO A 161 -7.18 -4.43 -8.10
N SER A 162 -5.99 -5.04 -7.94
CA SER A 162 -5.85 -6.49 -7.93
C SER A 162 -6.59 -7.15 -6.78
N VAL A 163 -6.44 -6.63 -5.56
CA VAL A 163 -7.06 -7.24 -4.37
C VAL A 163 -8.57 -7.06 -4.38
N VAL A 164 -9.07 -5.88 -4.77
CA VAL A 164 -10.52 -5.63 -4.87
C VAL A 164 -11.15 -6.54 -5.91
N ALA A 165 -10.49 -6.73 -7.06
CA ALA A 165 -10.97 -7.64 -8.09
C ALA A 165 -11.01 -9.09 -7.60
N VAL A 166 -9.95 -9.58 -6.95
CA VAL A 166 -9.91 -10.94 -6.38
C VAL A 166 -11.01 -11.14 -5.36
N VAL A 167 -11.17 -10.25 -4.38
CA VAL A 167 -12.24 -10.33 -3.38
C VAL A 167 -13.62 -10.26 -4.05
N GLY A 168 -13.76 -9.41 -5.07
CA GLY A 168 -14.98 -9.29 -5.87
C GLY A 168 -15.40 -10.57 -6.57
N ASN A 169 -14.43 -11.39 -7.01
CA ASN A 169 -14.68 -12.67 -7.67
C ASN A 169 -15.21 -13.76 -6.71
N TRP A 170 -14.86 -13.67 -5.41
CA TRP A 170 -15.18 -14.69 -4.41
C TRP A 170 -16.43 -14.38 -3.60
N PHE A 171 -16.89 -13.13 -3.59
CA PHE A 171 -18.02 -12.71 -2.74
C PHE A 171 -19.11 -12.02 -3.56
N GLY A 172 -20.32 -12.54 -3.45
CA GLY A 172 -21.52 -11.99 -4.09
C GLY A 172 -21.88 -10.58 -3.58
N LYS A 173 -22.76 -9.88 -4.32
CA LYS A 173 -23.12 -8.47 -4.06
C LYS A 173 -23.72 -8.27 -2.66
N SER A 174 -24.55 -9.19 -2.17
CA SER A 174 -25.33 -9.06 -0.95
C SER A 174 -24.48 -8.93 0.32
N LYS A 175 -23.40 -9.72 0.47
CA LYS A 175 -22.51 -9.72 1.66
C LYS A 175 -21.24 -8.92 1.47
N ARG A 176 -20.96 -8.42 0.27
CA ARG A 176 -19.70 -7.75 -0.09
C ARG A 176 -19.41 -6.53 0.77
N GLY A 177 -20.41 -5.71 1.09
CA GLY A 177 -20.24 -4.50 1.90
C GLY A 177 -19.74 -4.80 3.31
N LEU A 178 -20.33 -5.77 4.00
CA LEU A 178 -19.91 -6.18 5.34
C LEU A 178 -18.50 -6.79 5.33
N ILE A 179 -18.24 -7.68 4.38
CA ILE A 179 -16.93 -8.35 4.25
C ILE A 179 -15.84 -7.33 3.96
N MET A 180 -16.07 -6.41 3.01
CA MET A 180 -15.11 -5.35 2.67
C MET A 180 -14.91 -4.37 3.83
N GLY A 181 -15.95 -4.10 4.62
CA GLY A 181 -15.85 -3.25 5.81
C GLY A 181 -14.91 -3.85 6.87
N ILE A 182 -15.09 -5.12 7.21
CA ILE A 182 -14.22 -5.84 8.16
C ILE A 182 -12.81 -6.00 7.57
N TRP A 183 -12.72 -6.41 6.31
CA TRP A 183 -11.47 -6.60 5.60
C TRP A 183 -10.64 -5.32 5.56
N ASN A 184 -11.25 -4.14 5.46
CA ASN A 184 -10.57 -2.84 5.44
C ASN A 184 -9.78 -2.53 6.73
N ALA A 185 -9.97 -3.29 7.82
CA ALA A 185 -9.17 -3.20 9.04
C ALA A 185 -7.66 -3.42 8.79
N HIS A 186 -7.28 -4.10 7.67
CA HIS A 186 -5.89 -4.23 7.23
C HIS A 186 -5.16 -2.89 7.16
N THR A 187 -5.87 -1.80 6.82
CA THR A 187 -5.29 -0.45 6.74
C THR A 187 -4.77 0.00 8.10
N SER A 188 -5.58 -0.11 9.15
CA SER A 188 -5.19 0.29 10.51
C SER A 188 -4.11 -0.63 11.07
N ILE A 189 -4.28 -1.94 10.91
CA ILE A 189 -3.32 -2.94 11.38
C ILE A 189 -1.97 -2.74 10.69
N GLY A 190 -1.96 -2.53 9.36
CA GLY A 190 -0.74 -2.28 8.60
C GLY A 190 -0.01 -1.00 9.03
N ASN A 191 -0.75 0.09 9.23
CA ASN A 191 -0.18 1.36 9.69
C ASN A 191 0.38 1.26 11.11
N ILE A 192 -0.31 0.58 12.03
CA ILE A 192 0.16 0.36 13.40
C ILE A 192 1.41 -0.54 13.39
N ALA A 193 1.34 -1.69 12.72
CA ALA A 193 2.47 -2.62 12.62
C ALA A 193 3.69 -1.93 11.98
N GLY A 194 3.50 -1.17 10.90
CA GLY A 194 4.56 -0.41 10.24
C GLY A 194 5.21 0.62 11.16
N SER A 195 4.39 1.35 11.93
CA SER A 195 4.90 2.35 12.88
C SER A 195 5.72 1.73 14.00
N LEU A 196 5.19 0.67 14.63
CA LEU A 196 5.86 0.00 15.74
C LEU A 196 7.15 -0.68 15.28
N LEU A 197 7.09 -1.41 14.17
CA LEU A 197 8.25 -2.11 13.63
C LEU A 197 9.34 -1.14 13.17
N ALA A 198 8.97 -0.07 12.45
CA ALA A 198 9.94 0.94 12.03
C ALA A 198 10.59 1.64 13.22
N ALA A 199 9.80 2.05 14.23
CA ALA A 199 10.31 2.70 15.42
C ALA A 199 11.25 1.78 16.24
N PHE A 200 10.93 0.49 16.33
CA PHE A 200 11.79 -0.50 16.98
C PHE A 200 13.11 -0.66 16.25
N LEU A 201 13.06 -0.77 14.92
CA LEU A 201 14.24 -1.02 14.09
C LEU A 201 15.15 0.21 13.93
N LEU A 202 14.64 1.43 14.18
CA LEU A 202 15.47 2.64 14.19
C LEU A 202 16.64 2.55 15.16
N LYS A 203 16.55 1.76 16.22
CA LYS A 203 17.64 1.54 17.19
C LYS A 203 18.87 0.87 16.56
N PHE A 204 18.66 0.13 15.47
CA PHE A 204 19.71 -0.59 14.73
C PHE A 204 20.20 0.20 13.49
N GLY A 205 19.57 1.35 13.21
CA GLY A 205 19.81 2.18 12.06
C GLY A 205 18.59 2.25 11.13
N TRP A 206 18.39 3.39 10.49
CA TRP A 206 17.18 3.63 9.71
C TRP A 206 17.04 2.71 8.48
N GLY A 207 18.13 2.17 7.95
CA GLY A 207 18.08 1.20 6.83
C GLY A 207 17.31 -0.08 7.19
N TRP A 208 17.44 -0.57 8.43
CA TRP A 208 16.73 -1.76 8.90
C TRP A 208 15.21 -1.55 8.96
N SER A 209 14.78 -0.31 9.22
CA SER A 209 13.35 0.03 9.21
C SER A 209 12.70 -0.18 7.85
N PHE A 210 13.45 -0.14 6.76
CA PHE A 210 12.97 -0.45 5.42
C PHE A 210 13.17 -1.93 5.06
N ALA A 211 14.33 -2.51 5.37
CA ALA A 211 14.69 -3.85 4.94
C ALA A 211 13.80 -4.96 5.54
N ILE A 212 13.54 -4.93 6.85
CA ILE A 212 12.75 -5.98 7.51
C ILE A 212 11.29 -5.99 7.07
N PRO A 213 10.54 -4.87 7.04
CA PRO A 213 9.18 -4.88 6.52
C PRO A 213 9.10 -5.28 5.04
N SER A 214 10.10 -4.92 4.25
CA SER A 214 10.18 -5.32 2.84
C SER A 214 10.38 -6.82 2.69
N LEU A 215 11.20 -7.44 3.54
CA LEU A 215 11.36 -8.89 3.57
C LEU A 215 10.04 -9.59 3.91
N ILE A 216 9.31 -9.09 4.91
CA ILE A 216 7.98 -9.61 5.27
C ILE A 216 7.04 -9.50 4.07
N MET A 217 7.04 -8.36 3.38
CA MET A 217 6.22 -8.14 2.19
C MET A 217 6.59 -9.11 1.06
N ALA A 218 7.88 -9.36 0.82
CA ALA A 218 8.33 -10.32 -0.18
C ALA A 218 7.88 -11.75 0.14
N LEU A 219 7.97 -12.17 1.41
CA LEU A 219 7.49 -13.48 1.85
C LEU A 219 5.99 -13.64 1.68
N VAL A 220 5.20 -12.62 2.05
CA VAL A 220 3.74 -12.63 1.83
C VAL A 220 3.42 -12.61 0.33
N GLY A 221 4.18 -11.87 -0.49
CA GLY A 221 4.05 -11.87 -1.95
C GLY A 221 4.30 -13.27 -2.55
N LEU A 222 5.28 -14.00 -2.03
CA LEU A 222 5.53 -15.38 -2.42
C LEU A 222 4.36 -16.31 -2.00
N MET A 223 3.81 -16.12 -0.80
CA MET A 223 2.62 -16.86 -0.34
C MET A 223 1.42 -16.59 -1.25
N VAL A 224 1.20 -15.35 -1.66
CA VAL A 224 0.17 -14.97 -2.63
C VAL A 224 0.37 -15.71 -3.95
N TYR A 225 1.59 -15.75 -4.48
CA TYR A 225 1.90 -16.49 -5.71
C TYR A 225 1.58 -17.98 -5.59
N ILE A 226 1.92 -18.60 -4.47
CA ILE A 226 1.80 -20.05 -4.26
C ILE A 226 0.34 -20.45 -3.98
N PHE A 227 -0.41 -19.67 -3.20
CA PHE A 227 -1.67 -20.11 -2.63
C PHE A 227 -2.93 -19.32 -3.05
N LEU A 228 -2.80 -18.13 -3.68
CA LEU A 228 -3.98 -17.31 -3.97
C LEU A 228 -4.78 -17.83 -5.17
N PRO A 229 -6.00 -18.36 -4.99
CA PRO A 229 -6.92 -18.64 -6.09
C PRO A 229 -7.65 -17.35 -6.48
N VAL A 230 -7.59 -16.99 -7.77
CA VAL A 230 -8.17 -15.73 -8.27
C VAL A 230 -9.67 -15.82 -8.46
N ASN A 231 -10.16 -16.96 -8.99
CA ASN A 231 -11.55 -17.20 -9.31
C ASN A 231 -12.00 -18.56 -8.76
N PRO A 232 -13.27 -18.71 -8.32
CA PRO A 232 -13.82 -19.99 -7.90
C PRO A 232 -13.85 -21.02 -9.03
N GLU A 233 -14.10 -20.61 -10.29
CA GLU A 233 -14.12 -21.47 -11.47
C GLU A 233 -12.82 -22.26 -11.68
N VAL A 234 -11.67 -21.64 -11.36
CA VAL A 234 -10.35 -22.28 -11.48
C VAL A 234 -10.19 -23.47 -10.54
N MET A 235 -10.96 -23.48 -9.45
CA MET A 235 -10.91 -24.53 -8.43
C MET A 235 -11.89 -25.68 -8.70
N GLU A 236 -12.63 -25.64 -9.83
CA GLU A 236 -13.64 -26.66 -10.20
C GLU A 236 -14.68 -26.87 -9.08
N ILE A 237 -15.02 -25.80 -8.37
CA ILE A 237 -16.04 -25.85 -7.34
C ILE A 237 -17.39 -25.76 -8.05
N ASP A 238 -18.23 -26.80 -7.88
CA ASP A 238 -19.60 -26.77 -8.36
C ASP A 238 -20.37 -25.65 -7.65
N ILE A 239 -20.62 -24.58 -8.38
CA ILE A 239 -21.33 -23.39 -7.89
C ILE A 239 -22.82 -23.67 -7.69
N ASP A 240 -23.29 -24.80 -8.18
CA ASP A 240 -24.71 -25.25 -8.13
C ASP A 240 -25.20 -25.68 -6.74
N SER A 241 -24.33 -25.75 -5.73
CA SER A 241 -24.78 -25.98 -4.36
C SER A 241 -25.33 -24.69 -3.75
N GLY A 242 -26.55 -24.34 -4.05
CA GLY A 242 -27.58 -23.54 -3.37
C GLY A 242 -27.23 -22.26 -2.57
N GLU A 243 -25.98 -22.00 -2.27
CA GLU A 243 -25.53 -20.88 -1.41
C GLU A 243 -24.96 -19.70 -2.23
N PHE A 244 -24.72 -19.92 -3.52
CA PHE A 244 -24.33 -18.89 -4.50
C PHE A 244 -25.54 -18.49 -5.37
N ASN A 245 -26.75 -18.55 -4.81
CA ASN A 245 -27.86 -17.82 -5.39
C ASN A 245 -27.49 -16.32 -5.30
N CYS A 246 -26.63 -15.93 -6.23
CA CYS A 246 -26.69 -14.59 -6.77
C CYS A 246 -28.14 -14.47 -7.23
N GLU A 247 -28.98 -13.90 -6.37
CA GLU A 247 -30.24 -13.33 -6.77
C GLU A 247 -29.86 -12.56 -8.05
N LYS A 248 -30.21 -13.15 -9.17
CA LYS A 248 -30.33 -12.39 -10.41
C LYS A 248 -31.33 -11.32 -10.03
N ASP A 249 -30.79 -10.23 -9.45
CA ASP A 249 -31.56 -9.01 -9.33
C ASP A 249 -32.09 -8.81 -10.74
N THR A 250 -33.35 -9.09 -10.88
CA THR A 250 -34.20 -8.73 -11.99
C THR A 250 -34.23 -7.21 -12.10
N VAL A 251 -33.10 -6.61 -12.37
CA VAL A 251 -33.07 -5.50 -13.30
C VAL A 251 -33.59 -6.15 -14.58
N LYS A 252 -34.84 -5.83 -14.92
CA LYS A 252 -35.46 -6.20 -16.18
C LYS A 252 -34.46 -5.85 -17.29
N GLU A 253 -33.57 -6.78 -17.61
CA GLU A 253 -32.86 -6.74 -18.88
C GLU A 253 -33.97 -6.79 -19.95
N PRO A 254 -34.01 -5.85 -20.88
CA PRO A 254 -34.89 -5.96 -22.03
C PRO A 254 -34.60 -7.33 -22.63
N LEU A 255 -35.64 -8.12 -22.88
CA LEU A 255 -35.59 -9.38 -23.57
C LEU A 255 -34.77 -9.22 -24.86
N LEU A 256 -33.49 -9.50 -24.79
CA LEU A 256 -32.61 -9.58 -25.95
C LEU A 256 -32.72 -10.99 -26.50
N GLU A 257 -32.90 -11.08 -27.82
CA GLU A 257 -32.99 -12.33 -28.54
C GLU A 257 -31.75 -13.21 -28.34
N PRO A 258 -31.87 -14.55 -28.37
CA PRO A 258 -30.75 -15.46 -28.13
C PRO A 258 -29.70 -15.30 -29.24
N GLY A 259 -28.54 -14.72 -28.91
CA GLY A 259 -27.42 -14.58 -29.83
C GLY A 259 -26.66 -13.25 -29.77
N GLN A 260 -27.13 -12.26 -29.03
CA GLN A 260 -26.35 -11.02 -28.84
C GLN A 260 -25.50 -11.07 -27.57
N GLU A 261 -24.19 -11.31 -27.73
CA GLU A 261 -23.21 -11.01 -26.70
C GLU A 261 -23.25 -9.52 -26.40
N VAL A 262 -23.74 -9.14 -25.21
CA VAL A 262 -23.60 -7.76 -24.71
C VAL A 262 -22.13 -7.52 -24.43
N LYS A 263 -21.40 -7.01 -25.42
CA LYS A 263 -20.08 -6.40 -25.18
C LYS A 263 -20.30 -5.18 -24.29
N HIS A 264 -20.10 -5.32 -23.00
CA HIS A 264 -20.03 -4.18 -22.09
C HIS A 264 -18.92 -3.24 -22.60
N LYS A 265 -19.33 -2.21 -23.31
CA LYS A 265 -18.41 -1.16 -23.79
C LYS A 265 -17.85 -0.46 -22.54
N ALA A 266 -16.53 -0.52 -22.38
CA ALA A 266 -15.88 0.18 -21.27
C ALA A 266 -16.27 1.66 -21.32
N VAL A 267 -16.81 2.17 -20.23
CA VAL A 267 -17.21 3.58 -20.09
C VAL A 267 -15.96 4.46 -20.14
N GLY A 268 -15.96 5.44 -21.04
CA GLY A 268 -14.85 6.39 -21.16
C GLY A 268 -14.73 7.27 -19.92
N PHE A 269 -13.51 7.77 -19.62
CA PHE A 269 -13.24 8.61 -18.45
C PHE A 269 -14.17 9.82 -18.34
N LEU A 270 -14.41 10.53 -19.46
CA LEU A 270 -15.32 11.68 -19.50
C LEU A 270 -16.80 11.28 -19.32
N GLU A 271 -17.18 10.11 -19.81
CA GLU A 271 -18.54 9.58 -19.63
C GLU A 271 -18.77 9.22 -18.15
N ALA A 272 -17.76 8.66 -17.46
CA ALA A 272 -17.83 8.36 -16.04
C ALA A 272 -18.11 9.61 -15.20
N TRP A 273 -17.51 10.76 -15.52
CA TRP A 273 -17.76 12.03 -14.81
C TRP A 273 -19.18 12.58 -15.00
N ARG A 274 -19.88 12.17 -16.05
CA ARG A 274 -21.28 12.56 -16.32
C ARG A 274 -22.29 11.72 -15.55
N ILE A 275 -21.87 10.61 -14.94
CA ILE A 275 -22.75 9.78 -14.11
C ILE A 275 -23.16 10.60 -12.87
N PRO A 276 -24.49 10.74 -12.58
CA PRO A 276 -24.96 11.49 -11.43
C PRO A 276 -24.35 10.98 -10.13
N GLY A 277 -23.79 11.86 -9.32
CA GLY A 277 -23.18 11.54 -8.02
C GLY A 277 -21.69 11.21 -8.08
N VAL A 278 -21.09 10.89 -9.24
CA VAL A 278 -19.66 10.53 -9.31
C VAL A 278 -18.77 11.73 -9.00
N ALA A 279 -19.02 12.88 -9.59
CA ALA A 279 -18.21 14.08 -9.37
C ALA A 279 -18.20 14.56 -7.91
N PRO A 280 -19.36 14.77 -7.24
CA PRO A 280 -19.36 15.17 -5.83
C PRO A 280 -18.76 14.12 -4.91
N PHE A 281 -18.97 12.81 -5.17
CA PHE A 281 -18.35 11.75 -4.40
C PHE A 281 -16.82 11.74 -4.56
N ALA A 282 -16.31 11.90 -5.78
CA ALA A 282 -14.88 11.97 -6.05
C ALA A 282 -14.23 13.18 -5.35
N LEU A 283 -14.89 14.35 -5.37
CA LEU A 283 -14.40 15.54 -4.67
C LEU A 283 -14.39 15.33 -3.15
N CYS A 284 -15.43 14.74 -2.59
CA CYS A 284 -15.48 14.40 -1.17
C CYS A 284 -14.32 13.48 -0.77
N LEU A 285 -14.09 12.42 -1.56
CA LEU A 285 -12.96 11.51 -1.34
C LEU A 285 -11.61 12.22 -1.49
N PHE A 286 -11.46 13.11 -2.45
CA PHE A 286 -10.23 13.88 -2.65
C PHE A 286 -9.86 14.67 -1.39
N PHE A 287 -10.77 15.49 -0.86
CA PHE A 287 -10.49 16.27 0.33
C PHE A 287 -10.30 15.41 1.58
N SER A 288 -11.11 14.37 1.74
CA SER A 288 -10.96 13.42 2.85
C SER A 288 -9.61 12.72 2.84
N LYS A 289 -9.15 12.26 1.66
CA LYS A 289 -7.84 11.60 1.51
C LYS A 289 -6.68 12.58 1.65
N LEU A 290 -6.82 13.82 1.19
CA LEU A 290 -5.81 14.86 1.38
C LEU A 290 -5.48 15.03 2.87
N VAL A 291 -6.49 15.21 3.72
CA VAL A 291 -6.33 15.33 5.17
C VAL A 291 -5.73 14.03 5.76
N ALA A 292 -6.31 12.88 5.42
CA ALA A 292 -5.87 11.59 5.95
C ALA A 292 -4.39 11.30 5.61
N TYR A 293 -3.95 11.58 4.39
CA TYR A 293 -2.56 11.35 3.98
C TYR A 293 -1.59 12.36 4.61
N THR A 294 -2.01 13.61 4.79
CA THR A 294 -1.20 14.60 5.51
C THR A 294 -0.89 14.10 6.93
N PHE A 295 -1.90 13.65 7.67
CA PHE A 295 -1.67 13.07 8.99
C PHE A 295 -0.87 11.76 8.94
N LEU A 296 -1.12 10.91 7.96
CA LEU A 296 -0.42 9.63 7.82
C LEU A 296 1.09 9.81 7.68
N TYR A 297 1.53 10.77 6.85
CA TYR A 297 2.94 10.99 6.52
C TYR A 297 3.65 11.97 7.43
N TRP A 298 2.95 12.96 7.99
CA TRP A 298 3.58 14.09 8.67
C TRP A 298 3.30 14.20 10.16
N LEU A 299 2.22 13.60 10.68
CA LEU A 299 1.87 13.73 12.10
C LEU A 299 2.98 13.26 13.07
N PRO A 300 3.62 12.08 12.89
CA PRO A 300 4.71 11.65 13.78
C PRO A 300 5.90 12.63 13.76
N PHE A 301 6.26 13.12 12.56
CA PHE A 301 7.32 14.10 12.40
C PHE A 301 6.97 15.42 13.11
N TYR A 302 5.77 15.95 12.90
CA TYR A 302 5.29 17.16 13.55
C TYR A 302 5.31 17.06 15.08
N ILE A 303 4.76 15.98 15.64
CA ILE A 303 4.74 15.75 17.09
C ILE A 303 6.16 15.68 17.67
N SER A 304 7.08 14.99 16.99
CA SER A 304 8.46 14.85 17.45
C SER A 304 9.18 16.22 17.52
N HIS A 305 8.89 17.11 16.58
CA HIS A 305 9.49 18.45 16.50
C HIS A 305 8.88 19.43 17.50
N THR A 306 7.55 19.44 17.61
CA THR A 306 6.85 20.33 18.56
C THR A 306 7.20 20.00 20.02
N ARG A 307 7.30 18.70 20.35
CA ARG A 307 7.71 18.27 21.70
C ARG A 307 9.12 18.72 22.07
N LYS A 308 10.08 18.63 21.13
CA LYS A 308 11.45 19.12 21.35
C LYS A 308 11.49 20.63 21.55
N SER A 309 10.72 21.39 20.80
CA SER A 309 10.63 22.85 20.94
C SER A 309 10.08 23.25 22.33
N SER A 310 9.05 22.57 22.82
CA SER A 310 8.45 22.85 24.13
C SER A 310 9.42 22.57 25.29
N TYR A 311 10.22 21.49 25.20
CA TYR A 311 11.24 21.18 26.21
C TYR A 311 12.40 22.18 26.23
N SER A 312 12.79 22.73 25.07
CA SER A 312 13.86 23.75 25.01
C SER A 312 13.41 25.09 25.59
N THR A 313 12.14 25.47 25.42
CA THR A 313 11.56 26.68 26.01
C THR A 313 11.43 26.57 27.54
N PHE A 314 11.10 25.39 28.07
CA PHE A 314 11.00 25.15 29.52
C PHE A 314 12.35 25.12 30.22
N LYS A 315 13.46 24.84 29.51
CA LYS A 315 14.81 24.83 30.05
C LYS A 315 15.49 26.20 30.02
N SER A 316 14.91 27.16 29.34
CA SER A 316 15.43 28.54 29.20
C SER A 316 14.71 29.54 30.10
N VAL A 317 13.78 29.11 30.92
CA VAL A 317 13.14 29.82 32.04
C VAL A 317 13.61 29.20 33.35
#